data_63ca669420ebee842ef5a374a7e16638
#
_entry.id   63ca669420ebee842ef5a374a7e16638
#
_cell.length_a   1.000
_cell.length_b   1.000
_cell.length_c   1.000
_cell.angle_alpha   90.00
_cell.angle_beta   90.00
_cell.angle_gamma   90.00
#
_symmetry.space_group_name_H-M   'P 1'
#
loop_
_entity.id
_entity.type
_entity.pdbx_description
1 polymer ?
#
loop_
_entity_poly.entity_id
_entity_poly.type
_entity_poly.pdbx_seq_one_letter_code
_entity_poly.pdbx_strand_id
1 'polypeptide(L)'
;MKVTVVGGGSTYTPELVNGFLARIEQFPLDELWLLDIDEERLEVVGGFARRMVAAQGSPFKVILSTNQREAVQDAAYVTTQLRVGQMEARREDEYLGQRHGLIGQETTGVGGMAKALRTIPVILSIARDMQELAQPGAMLVNFTNPAGLVTQALSQYAPETPSVGVCNVPITAKMSILDRLTEATGKKIDPDLARLDTLGLNHLTWHRGFTIEEEDVWPQVMQSFLADLRAQEKPEWDPQTIAVLQMIPNYYLQYFYYTDKKLKSQEKWPPSRAEEVMEVEKGLLAQYADPALQEPPADLMKRGGAWYSTVATQLLNAHYNDLGEVHVVNIRNGRAIPEWPSDWVLEMPALVHKSGITPLPTRPLPPAQFGLIAQIKSYELLTVEAAVHGNRDAAYQALLAHPLGPTADKVQAVLDDMLAIHRPYLPQFWH
;
A
#
# COMPACT_ATOMS: atom_id res chain seq x y z
N MET A 1 -8.70 21.32 -12.07
CA MET A 1 -8.21 20.79 -10.77
C MET A 1 -6.79 20.27 -10.93
N LYS A 2 -5.92 20.49 -9.97
CA LYS A 2 -4.54 19.98 -9.94
C LYS A 2 -4.43 18.75 -9.04
N VAL A 3 -3.82 17.69 -9.55
CA VAL A 3 -3.42 16.49 -8.79
C VAL A 3 -1.92 16.33 -8.90
N THR A 4 -1.25 16.07 -7.78
CA THR A 4 0.20 15.82 -7.74
C THR A 4 0.49 14.38 -7.35
N VAL A 5 1.37 13.72 -8.10
CA VAL A 5 1.86 12.36 -7.83
C VAL A 5 3.32 12.45 -7.41
N VAL A 6 3.60 12.16 -6.14
CA VAL A 6 4.98 12.08 -5.62
C VAL A 6 5.50 10.66 -5.79
N GLY A 7 6.63 10.52 -6.47
CA GLY A 7 7.12 9.27 -7.03
C GLY A 7 6.65 9.09 -8.48
N GLY A 8 6.56 10.22 -9.21
CA GLY A 8 6.06 10.26 -10.60
C GLY A 8 6.92 9.50 -11.61
N GLY A 9 8.20 9.24 -11.30
CA GLY A 9 9.09 8.36 -12.07
C GLY A 9 8.85 6.86 -11.84
N SER A 10 7.85 6.47 -11.06
CA SER A 10 7.49 5.07 -10.87
C SER A 10 7.00 4.44 -12.17
N THR A 11 7.40 3.20 -12.44
CA THR A 11 6.88 2.41 -13.58
C THR A 11 5.38 2.11 -13.48
N TYR A 12 4.73 2.40 -12.34
CA TYR A 12 3.27 2.37 -12.18
C TYR A 12 2.54 3.65 -12.61
N THR A 13 3.24 4.74 -12.79
CA THR A 13 2.63 6.02 -13.19
C THR A 13 1.77 5.91 -14.44
N PRO A 14 2.15 5.17 -15.50
CA PRO A 14 1.31 5.00 -16.69
C PRO A 14 -0.05 4.34 -16.39
N GLU A 15 -0.12 3.37 -15.47
CA GLU A 15 -1.39 2.78 -15.06
C GLU A 15 -2.28 3.81 -14.36
N LEU A 16 -1.68 4.62 -13.45
CA LEU A 16 -2.42 5.70 -12.77
C LEU A 16 -2.95 6.74 -13.77
N VAL A 17 -2.14 7.13 -14.75
CA VAL A 17 -2.56 8.02 -15.85
C VAL A 17 -3.74 7.44 -16.62
N ASN A 18 -3.70 6.15 -16.95
CA ASN A 18 -4.81 5.45 -17.60
C ASN A 18 -6.08 5.46 -16.74
N GLY A 19 -5.96 5.32 -15.43
CA GLY A 19 -7.07 5.44 -14.50
C GLY A 19 -7.73 6.82 -14.49
N PHE A 20 -6.95 7.91 -14.60
CA PHE A 20 -7.48 9.27 -14.75
C PHE A 20 -8.14 9.49 -16.13
N LEU A 21 -7.52 9.01 -17.19
CA LEU A 21 -8.09 9.09 -18.55
C LEU A 21 -9.45 8.39 -18.62
N ALA A 22 -9.58 7.21 -18.02
CA ALA A 22 -10.83 6.45 -17.99
C ALA A 22 -11.97 7.16 -17.21
N ARG A 23 -11.65 8.14 -16.35
CA ARG A 23 -12.60 8.86 -15.49
C ARG A 23 -12.68 10.36 -15.75
N ILE A 24 -12.15 10.84 -16.87
CA ILE A 24 -12.01 12.27 -17.11
C ILE A 24 -13.35 13.02 -17.12
N GLU A 25 -14.41 12.37 -17.55
CA GLU A 25 -15.77 12.96 -17.53
C GLU A 25 -16.33 13.11 -16.11
N GLN A 26 -15.92 12.22 -15.19
CA GLN A 26 -16.41 12.19 -13.80
C GLN A 26 -15.47 12.97 -12.87
N PHE A 27 -14.19 13.00 -13.17
CA PHE A 27 -13.14 13.64 -12.36
C PHE A 27 -12.38 14.64 -13.22
N PRO A 28 -12.81 15.93 -13.25
CA PRO A 28 -12.28 16.93 -14.18
C PRO A 28 -10.88 17.39 -13.78
N LEU A 29 -9.88 16.66 -14.23
CA LEU A 29 -8.48 16.94 -14.03
C LEU A 29 -8.00 17.96 -15.09
N ASP A 30 -7.38 19.07 -14.66
CA ASP A 30 -6.74 20.04 -15.56
C ASP A 30 -5.24 19.79 -15.68
N GLU A 31 -4.60 19.49 -14.54
CA GLU A 31 -3.15 19.30 -14.45
C GLU A 31 -2.80 18.09 -13.59
N LEU A 32 -2.03 17.17 -14.15
CA LEU A 32 -1.37 16.09 -13.44
C LEU A 32 0.12 16.41 -13.31
N TRP A 33 0.54 16.70 -12.09
CA TRP A 33 1.94 16.95 -11.78
C TRP A 33 2.62 15.65 -11.36
N LEU A 34 3.70 15.30 -12.04
CA LEU A 34 4.54 14.15 -11.71
C LEU A 34 5.83 14.68 -11.08
N LEU A 35 5.97 14.46 -9.77
CA LEU A 35 7.15 14.84 -8.99
C LEU A 35 8.01 13.61 -8.75
N ASP A 36 9.29 13.70 -9.10
CA ASP A 36 10.31 12.71 -8.69
C ASP A 36 11.66 13.40 -8.50
N ILE A 37 12.52 12.81 -7.67
CA ILE A 37 13.89 13.30 -7.47
C ILE A 37 14.87 12.77 -8.53
N ASP A 38 14.49 11.71 -9.24
CA ASP A 38 15.24 11.12 -10.33
C ASP A 38 14.74 11.72 -11.66
N GLU A 39 15.41 12.74 -12.12
CA GLU A 39 15.04 13.51 -13.31
C GLU A 39 15.06 12.64 -14.58
N GLU A 40 16.08 11.77 -14.75
CA GLU A 40 16.20 10.91 -15.90
C GLU A 40 15.04 9.91 -16.00
N ARG A 41 14.72 9.28 -14.88
CA ARG A 41 13.60 8.35 -14.78
C ARG A 41 12.26 9.07 -14.97
N LEU A 42 12.12 10.28 -14.40
CA LEU A 42 10.93 11.11 -14.54
C LEU A 42 10.68 11.51 -15.99
N GLU A 43 11.72 11.87 -16.75
CA GLU A 43 11.58 12.21 -18.17
C GLU A 43 11.14 11.01 -19.02
N VAL A 44 11.64 9.81 -18.76
CA VAL A 44 11.22 8.59 -19.46
C VAL A 44 9.76 8.27 -19.18
N VAL A 45 9.39 8.18 -17.90
CA VAL A 45 8.02 7.80 -17.49
C VAL A 45 7.02 8.92 -17.79
N GLY A 46 7.37 10.16 -17.51
CA GLY A 46 6.53 11.33 -17.77
C GLY A 46 6.36 11.62 -19.26
N GLY A 47 7.42 11.41 -20.06
CA GLY A 47 7.35 11.49 -21.52
C GLY A 47 6.35 10.46 -22.09
N PHE A 48 6.36 9.24 -21.57
CA PHE A 48 5.37 8.24 -21.93
C PHE A 48 3.96 8.65 -21.48
N ALA A 49 3.79 9.13 -20.24
CA ALA A 49 2.52 9.64 -19.75
C ALA A 49 1.94 10.75 -20.64
N ARG A 50 2.78 11.70 -21.09
CA ARG A 50 2.36 12.74 -22.05
C ARG A 50 1.87 12.16 -23.37
N ARG A 51 2.51 11.12 -23.91
CA ARG A 51 2.07 10.45 -25.15
C ARG A 51 0.73 9.75 -24.97
N MET A 52 0.52 9.07 -23.84
CA MET A 52 -0.78 8.45 -23.52
C MET A 52 -1.90 9.49 -23.48
N VAL A 53 -1.69 10.61 -22.81
CA VAL A 53 -2.67 11.70 -22.70
C VAL A 53 -2.92 12.34 -24.06
N ALA A 54 -1.87 12.55 -24.87
CA ALA A 54 -2.00 13.09 -26.24
C ALA A 54 -2.80 12.16 -27.16
N ALA A 55 -2.61 10.85 -27.07
CA ALA A 55 -3.36 9.86 -27.84
C ALA A 55 -4.89 9.88 -27.55
N GLN A 56 -5.27 10.36 -26.36
CA GLN A 56 -6.67 10.53 -25.92
C GLN A 56 -7.18 11.99 -26.08
N GLY A 57 -6.54 12.80 -26.93
CA GLY A 57 -6.98 14.17 -27.22
C GLY A 57 -6.56 15.21 -26.20
N SER A 58 -5.60 14.91 -25.32
CA SER A 58 -5.04 15.84 -24.32
C SER A 58 -6.07 16.43 -23.35
N PRO A 59 -6.89 15.61 -22.69
CA PRO A 59 -7.94 16.11 -21.79
C PRO A 59 -7.40 16.84 -20.54
N PHE A 60 -6.11 16.62 -20.19
CA PHE A 60 -5.41 17.35 -19.14
C PHE A 60 -3.91 17.48 -19.50
N LYS A 61 -3.20 18.35 -18.79
CA LYS A 61 -1.75 18.54 -18.96
C LYS A 61 -0.98 17.64 -18.01
N VAL A 62 0.14 17.05 -18.48
CA VAL A 62 1.12 16.35 -17.66
C VAL A 62 2.35 17.23 -17.49
N ILE A 63 2.63 17.62 -16.25
CA ILE A 63 3.73 18.49 -15.87
C ILE A 63 4.74 17.71 -15.03
N LEU A 64 6.02 17.77 -15.40
CA LEU A 64 7.10 17.12 -14.68
C LEU A 64 7.82 18.14 -13.81
N SER A 65 8.14 17.78 -12.58
CA SER A 65 8.89 18.64 -11.67
C SER A 65 9.78 17.80 -10.74
N THR A 66 10.95 18.34 -10.42
CA THR A 66 11.83 17.83 -9.35
C THR A 66 11.73 18.66 -8.08
N ASN A 67 10.91 19.73 -8.09
CA ASN A 67 10.69 20.63 -6.98
C ASN A 67 9.41 20.28 -6.23
N GLN A 68 9.55 19.74 -5.00
CA GLN A 68 8.42 19.31 -4.17
C GLN A 68 7.45 20.44 -3.87
N ARG A 69 7.95 21.62 -3.48
CA ARG A 69 7.09 22.76 -3.09
C ARG A 69 6.28 23.27 -4.27
N GLU A 70 6.89 23.38 -5.46
CA GLU A 70 6.21 23.76 -6.69
C GLU A 70 5.12 22.74 -7.08
N ALA A 71 5.45 21.45 -7.00
CA ALA A 71 4.52 20.40 -7.35
C ALA A 71 3.31 20.33 -6.42
N VAL A 72 3.50 20.61 -5.12
CA VAL A 72 2.43 20.56 -4.10
C VAL A 72 1.59 21.85 -4.08
N GLN A 73 2.17 22.99 -4.50
CA GLN A 73 1.45 24.28 -4.51
C GLN A 73 0.12 24.18 -5.27
N ASP A 74 -0.95 24.67 -4.66
CA ASP A 74 -2.31 24.69 -5.21
C ASP A 74 -2.90 23.31 -5.60
N ALA A 75 -2.29 22.20 -5.15
CA ALA A 75 -2.82 20.86 -5.38
C ALA A 75 -4.12 20.64 -4.58
N ALA A 76 -5.14 20.07 -5.22
CA ALA A 76 -6.36 19.61 -4.55
C ALA A 76 -6.14 18.21 -3.93
N TYR A 77 -5.33 17.39 -4.58
CA TYR A 77 -4.95 16.06 -4.12
C TYR A 77 -3.46 15.82 -4.33
N VAL A 78 -2.84 15.15 -3.37
CA VAL A 78 -1.48 14.65 -3.48
C VAL A 78 -1.50 13.15 -3.28
N THR A 79 -1.05 12.38 -4.26
CA THR A 79 -0.88 10.94 -4.15
C THR A 79 0.59 10.60 -4.00
N THR A 80 0.93 9.65 -3.13
CA THR A 80 2.32 9.24 -2.90
C THR A 80 2.53 7.77 -3.26
N GLN A 81 3.52 7.51 -4.12
CA GLN A 81 3.97 6.18 -4.53
C GLN A 81 5.49 6.07 -4.58
N LEU A 82 6.15 6.87 -3.73
CA LEU A 82 7.60 7.00 -3.70
C LEU A 82 8.30 5.80 -3.05
N ARG A 83 9.58 5.66 -3.37
CA ARG A 83 10.45 4.66 -2.76
C ARG A 83 11.80 5.29 -2.44
N VAL A 84 12.01 5.63 -1.17
CA VAL A 84 13.29 6.19 -0.70
C VAL A 84 14.38 5.14 -0.84
N GLY A 85 15.46 5.49 -1.56
CA GLY A 85 16.56 4.60 -1.88
C GLY A 85 16.28 3.60 -3.02
N GLN A 86 15.18 3.81 -3.77
CA GLN A 86 14.81 3.05 -4.96
C GLN A 86 14.74 1.51 -4.73
N MET A 87 14.99 0.72 -5.76
CA MET A 87 14.94 -0.75 -5.68
C MET A 87 16.17 -1.35 -5.00
N GLU A 88 17.28 -0.63 -5.01
CA GLU A 88 18.50 -1.01 -4.32
C GLU A 88 18.29 -1.08 -2.81
N ALA A 89 17.66 -0.08 -2.22
CA ALA A 89 17.33 -0.12 -0.80
C ALA A 89 16.29 -1.20 -0.48
N ARG A 90 15.33 -1.48 -1.38
CA ARG A 90 14.43 -2.62 -1.22
C ARG A 90 15.17 -3.96 -1.22
N ARG A 91 16.13 -4.13 -2.12
CA ARG A 91 16.95 -5.34 -2.16
C ARG A 91 17.67 -5.53 -0.82
N GLU A 92 18.24 -4.46 -0.27
CA GLU A 92 18.90 -4.52 1.05
C GLU A 92 17.90 -4.82 2.19
N ASP A 93 16.66 -4.33 2.14
CA ASP A 93 15.60 -4.69 3.11
C ASP A 93 15.33 -6.21 3.11
N GLU A 94 15.26 -6.81 1.91
CA GLU A 94 15.01 -8.24 1.75
C GLU A 94 16.21 -9.06 2.24
N TYR A 95 17.44 -8.69 1.84
CA TYR A 95 18.66 -9.38 2.27
C TYR A 95 19.03 -9.13 3.74
N LEU A 96 18.59 -8.02 4.35
CA LEU A 96 18.75 -7.81 5.79
C LEU A 96 18.09 -8.95 6.59
N GLY A 97 16.86 -9.31 6.25
CA GLY A 97 16.20 -10.46 6.86
C GLY A 97 17.01 -11.75 6.66
N GLN A 98 17.39 -12.06 5.43
CA GLN A 98 18.12 -13.28 5.09
C GLN A 98 19.46 -13.39 5.84
N ARG A 99 20.25 -12.31 5.92
CA ARG A 99 21.55 -12.30 6.63
C ARG A 99 21.43 -12.67 8.10
N HIS A 100 20.30 -12.36 8.72
CA HIS A 100 20.06 -12.63 10.14
C HIS A 100 19.15 -13.83 10.39
N GLY A 101 18.84 -14.63 9.36
CA GLY A 101 17.95 -15.79 9.47
C GLY A 101 16.51 -15.45 9.77
N LEU A 102 16.07 -14.25 9.36
CA LEU A 102 14.72 -13.72 9.52
C LEU A 102 14.02 -13.61 8.15
N ILE A 103 12.71 -13.37 8.17
CA ILE A 103 11.95 -13.11 6.94
C ILE A 103 12.50 -11.85 6.25
N GLY A 104 12.93 -12.01 5.01
CA GLY A 104 13.31 -10.93 4.10
C GLY A 104 12.08 -10.47 3.28
N GLN A 105 11.49 -9.34 3.67
CA GLN A 105 10.32 -8.79 3.01
C GLN A 105 10.25 -7.28 3.22
N GLU A 106 9.88 -6.52 2.17
CA GLU A 106 9.98 -5.05 2.16
C GLU A 106 8.96 -4.30 3.04
N THR A 107 7.91 -4.97 3.53
CA THR A 107 6.82 -4.30 4.29
C THR A 107 6.50 -4.98 5.61
N THR A 108 7.16 -6.11 5.91
CA THR A 108 6.92 -6.95 7.08
C THR A 108 8.25 -7.22 7.78
N GLY A 109 8.23 -7.30 9.11
CA GLY A 109 9.44 -7.62 9.89
C GLY A 109 10.52 -6.55 9.78
N VAL A 110 11.78 -7.00 9.78
CA VAL A 110 12.96 -6.11 9.79
C VAL A 110 13.06 -5.24 8.54
N GLY A 111 12.73 -5.77 7.37
CA GLY A 111 12.75 -5.01 6.12
C GLY A 111 11.63 -3.95 6.07
N GLY A 112 10.43 -4.27 6.61
CA GLY A 112 9.35 -3.30 6.76
C GLY A 112 9.74 -2.13 7.65
N MET A 113 10.44 -2.41 8.76
CA MET A 113 10.98 -1.37 9.63
C MET A 113 12.01 -0.51 8.91
N ALA A 114 13.02 -1.12 8.28
CA ALA A 114 14.06 -0.39 7.56
C ALA A 114 13.45 0.57 6.51
N LYS A 115 12.45 0.10 5.77
CA LYS A 115 11.73 0.92 4.81
C LYS A 115 10.94 2.05 5.47
N ALA A 116 10.25 1.79 6.58
CA ALA A 116 9.49 2.79 7.31
C ALA A 116 10.39 3.91 7.85
N LEU A 117 11.53 3.55 8.47
CA LEU A 117 12.47 4.51 9.05
C LEU A 117 12.94 5.58 8.06
N ARG A 118 13.15 5.22 6.77
CA ARG A 118 13.59 6.15 5.74
C ARG A 118 12.44 6.82 4.99
N THR A 119 11.23 6.24 4.99
CA THR A 119 10.07 6.74 4.25
C THR A 119 9.27 7.77 5.03
N ILE A 120 9.04 7.53 6.32
CA ILE A 120 8.20 8.37 7.18
C ILE A 120 8.66 9.84 7.21
N PRO A 121 9.95 10.17 7.39
CA PRO A 121 10.40 11.57 7.39
C PRO A 121 10.10 12.30 6.09
N VAL A 122 10.23 11.62 4.94
CA VAL A 122 9.94 12.18 3.62
C VAL A 122 8.45 12.48 3.47
N ILE A 123 7.59 11.54 3.84
CA ILE A 123 6.13 11.73 3.77
C ILE A 123 5.66 12.86 4.70
N LEU A 124 6.23 12.96 5.89
CA LEU A 124 5.92 14.08 6.81
C LEU A 124 6.40 15.44 6.28
N SER A 125 7.50 15.47 5.52
CA SER A 125 7.94 16.68 4.81
C SER A 125 6.93 17.08 3.72
N ILE A 126 6.41 16.13 2.96
CA ILE A 126 5.35 16.38 1.95
C ILE A 126 4.09 16.92 2.63
N ALA A 127 3.65 16.30 3.73
CA ALA A 127 2.47 16.76 4.48
C ALA A 127 2.64 18.19 4.99
N ARG A 128 3.83 18.57 5.45
CA ARG A 128 4.15 19.95 5.88
C ARG A 128 4.06 20.94 4.72
N ASP A 129 4.63 20.61 3.56
CA ASP A 129 4.52 21.47 2.38
C ASP A 129 3.07 21.58 1.90
N MET A 130 2.27 20.52 2.04
CA MET A 130 0.82 20.58 1.75
C MET A 130 0.08 21.54 2.67
N GLN A 131 0.37 21.56 3.95
CA GLN A 131 -0.24 22.49 4.91
C GLN A 131 0.04 23.96 4.57
N GLU A 132 1.23 24.23 4.02
CA GLU A 132 1.64 25.59 3.66
C GLU A 132 1.13 26.02 2.28
N LEU A 133 1.08 25.12 1.30
CA LEU A 133 1.01 25.45 -0.12
C LEU A 133 -0.17 24.88 -0.89
N ALA A 134 -0.74 23.77 -0.44
CA ALA A 134 -1.84 23.10 -1.14
C ALA A 134 -3.17 23.84 -0.92
N GLN A 135 -4.19 23.49 -1.70
CA GLN A 135 -5.53 24.07 -1.51
C GLN A 135 -6.06 23.76 -0.10
N PRO A 136 -6.85 24.65 0.51
CA PRO A 136 -7.53 24.33 1.76
C PRO A 136 -8.36 23.04 1.66
N GLY A 137 -8.12 22.10 2.57
CA GLY A 137 -8.78 20.80 2.57
C GLY A 137 -8.20 19.79 1.56
N ALA A 138 -7.07 20.08 0.94
CA ALA A 138 -6.36 19.14 0.08
C ALA A 138 -6.08 17.82 0.82
N MET A 139 -6.27 16.70 0.13
CA MET A 139 -6.11 15.37 0.73
C MET A 139 -4.86 14.65 0.21
N LEU A 140 -4.12 14.04 1.14
CA LEU A 140 -3.00 13.15 0.84
C LEU A 140 -3.50 11.69 0.78
N VAL A 141 -3.37 11.05 -0.38
CA VAL A 141 -3.68 9.63 -0.57
C VAL A 141 -2.37 8.85 -0.66
N ASN A 142 -2.08 8.10 0.39
CA ASN A 142 -0.81 7.40 0.53
C ASN A 142 -0.86 5.96 0.00
N PHE A 143 -0.14 5.70 -1.10
CA PHE A 143 0.18 4.35 -1.59
C PHE A 143 1.58 3.89 -1.19
N THR A 144 2.38 4.78 -0.64
CA THR A 144 3.75 4.46 -0.28
C THR A 144 3.77 3.45 0.86
N ASN A 145 4.41 2.33 0.62
CA ASN A 145 4.60 1.27 1.61
C ASN A 145 5.76 1.56 2.59
N PRO A 146 5.65 1.06 3.83
CA PRO A 146 4.53 0.32 4.43
C PRO A 146 3.33 1.23 4.73
N ALA A 147 2.22 1.04 3.99
CA ALA A 147 1.13 2.02 3.99
C ALA A 147 0.48 2.22 5.37
N GLY A 148 0.35 1.16 6.18
CA GLY A 148 -0.16 1.25 7.54
C GLY A 148 0.71 2.12 8.45
N LEU A 149 2.03 1.86 8.46
CA LEU A 149 3.02 2.64 9.24
C LEU A 149 3.07 4.11 8.82
N VAL A 150 3.09 4.35 7.50
CA VAL A 150 3.12 5.72 6.96
C VAL A 150 1.84 6.47 7.32
N THR A 151 0.67 5.83 7.20
CA THR A 151 -0.61 6.45 7.57
C THR A 151 -0.71 6.67 9.09
N GLN A 152 -0.16 5.76 9.92
CA GLN A 152 -0.06 5.95 11.36
C GLN A 152 0.81 7.20 11.68
N ALA A 153 1.95 7.36 11.00
CA ALA A 153 2.81 8.53 11.19
C ALA A 153 2.11 9.84 10.77
N LEU A 154 1.44 9.87 9.62
CA LEU A 154 0.64 11.02 9.19
C LEU A 154 -0.44 11.37 10.22
N SER A 155 -1.16 10.36 10.71
CA SER A 155 -2.20 10.52 11.71
C SER A 155 -1.71 11.13 13.03
N GLN A 156 -0.46 10.82 13.44
CA GLN A 156 0.12 11.29 14.70
C GLN A 156 0.86 12.62 14.59
N TYR A 157 1.60 12.80 13.49
CA TYR A 157 2.56 13.91 13.35
C TYR A 157 2.16 14.95 12.31
N ALA A 158 1.10 14.69 11.53
CA ALA A 158 0.53 15.65 10.59
C ALA A 158 -1.03 15.58 10.60
N PRO A 159 -1.68 15.66 11.79
CA PRO A 159 -3.14 15.47 11.91
C PRO A 159 -3.95 16.54 11.17
N GLU A 160 -3.37 17.70 10.91
CA GLU A 160 -4.01 18.80 10.17
C GLU A 160 -4.05 18.56 8.65
N THR A 161 -3.28 17.57 8.14
CA THR A 161 -3.32 17.19 6.73
C THR A 161 -4.33 16.05 6.55
N PRO A 162 -5.50 16.26 5.91
CA PRO A 162 -6.40 15.17 5.60
C PRO A 162 -5.65 14.07 4.84
N SER A 163 -5.61 12.86 5.39
CA SER A 163 -4.83 11.79 4.80
C SER A 163 -5.49 10.43 4.96
N VAL A 164 -5.26 9.57 3.97
CA VAL A 164 -5.74 8.19 3.95
C VAL A 164 -4.69 7.30 3.29
N GLY A 165 -4.49 6.10 3.84
CA GLY A 165 -3.63 5.09 3.23
C GLY A 165 -4.46 4.10 2.41
N VAL A 166 -3.93 3.68 1.27
CA VAL A 166 -4.61 2.73 0.38
C VAL A 166 -3.68 1.59 -0.02
N CYS A 167 -4.28 0.44 -0.31
CA CYS A 167 -3.61 -0.75 -0.77
C CYS A 167 -4.44 -1.46 -1.83
N ASN A 168 -3.79 -2.10 -2.78
CA ASN A 168 -4.49 -2.87 -3.81
C ASN A 168 -4.95 -4.26 -3.35
N VAL A 169 -4.48 -4.75 -2.21
CA VAL A 169 -4.84 -6.10 -1.72
C VAL A 169 -6.34 -6.27 -1.49
N PRO A 170 -7.07 -5.35 -0.82
CA PRO A 170 -8.49 -5.52 -0.63
C PRO A 170 -9.31 -5.55 -1.93
N ILE A 171 -8.98 -4.69 -2.90
CA ILE A 171 -9.68 -4.72 -4.19
C ILE A 171 -9.35 -5.97 -4.99
N THR A 172 -8.10 -6.43 -4.95
CA THR A 172 -7.70 -7.70 -5.59
C THR A 172 -8.48 -8.87 -4.99
N ALA A 173 -8.63 -8.92 -3.67
CA ALA A 173 -9.45 -9.93 -3.01
C ALA A 173 -10.93 -9.82 -3.41
N LYS A 174 -11.50 -8.62 -3.43
CA LYS A 174 -12.88 -8.36 -3.89
C LYS A 174 -13.09 -8.87 -5.31
N MET A 175 -12.22 -8.51 -6.25
CA MET A 175 -12.35 -8.92 -7.64
C MET A 175 -12.18 -10.44 -7.81
N SER A 176 -11.23 -11.06 -7.10
CA SER A 176 -11.06 -12.52 -7.12
C SER A 176 -12.30 -13.27 -6.59
N ILE A 177 -12.96 -12.73 -5.57
CA ILE A 177 -14.23 -13.29 -5.06
C ILE A 177 -15.33 -13.16 -6.12
N LEU A 178 -15.45 -12.00 -6.77
CA LEU A 178 -16.44 -11.76 -7.82
C LEU A 178 -16.24 -12.67 -9.03
N ASP A 179 -14.99 -12.90 -9.46
CA ASP A 179 -14.65 -13.80 -10.55
C ASP A 179 -15.10 -15.22 -10.22
N ARG A 180 -14.80 -15.72 -9.01
CA ARG A 180 -15.24 -17.05 -8.55
C ARG A 180 -16.76 -17.20 -8.50
N LEU A 181 -17.46 -16.18 -7.98
CA LEU A 181 -18.92 -16.18 -7.94
C LEU A 181 -19.52 -16.14 -9.36
N THR A 182 -18.90 -15.40 -10.28
CA THR A 182 -19.29 -15.35 -11.69
C THR A 182 -19.11 -16.70 -12.36
N GLU A 183 -17.96 -17.36 -12.14
CA GLU A 183 -17.70 -18.72 -12.66
C GLU A 183 -18.70 -19.74 -12.11
N ALA A 184 -19.00 -19.68 -10.81
CA ALA A 184 -19.94 -20.61 -10.17
C ALA A 184 -21.40 -20.40 -10.59
N THR A 185 -21.82 -19.17 -10.87
CA THR A 185 -23.22 -18.83 -11.16
C THR A 185 -23.51 -18.58 -12.64
N GLY A 186 -22.48 -18.34 -13.45
CA GLY A 186 -22.59 -17.89 -14.84
C GLY A 186 -23.12 -16.46 -15.01
N LYS A 187 -23.25 -15.69 -13.91
CA LYS A 187 -23.78 -14.33 -13.92
C LYS A 187 -22.66 -13.34 -13.59
N LYS A 188 -22.44 -12.38 -14.49
CA LYS A 188 -21.52 -11.26 -14.21
C LYS A 188 -22.12 -10.36 -13.13
N ILE A 189 -21.37 -10.11 -12.10
CA ILE A 189 -21.75 -9.26 -10.95
C ILE A 189 -21.07 -7.91 -11.11
N ASP A 190 -21.85 -6.84 -10.91
CA ASP A 190 -21.30 -5.49 -10.90
C ASP A 190 -20.45 -5.27 -9.63
N PRO A 191 -19.15 -4.95 -9.75
CA PRO A 191 -18.31 -4.70 -8.60
C PRO A 191 -18.80 -3.56 -7.69
N ASP A 192 -19.51 -2.58 -8.21
CA ASP A 192 -19.97 -1.43 -7.42
C ASP A 192 -21.11 -1.80 -6.46
N LEU A 193 -21.82 -2.91 -6.72
CA LEU A 193 -22.83 -3.48 -5.83
C LEU A 193 -22.27 -4.40 -4.74
N ALA A 194 -20.99 -4.74 -4.83
CA ALA A 194 -20.35 -5.68 -3.91
C ALA A 194 -19.52 -4.96 -2.84
N ARG A 195 -19.57 -5.46 -1.61
CA ARG A 195 -18.81 -4.94 -0.46
C ARG A 195 -18.03 -6.06 0.21
N LEU A 196 -16.73 -5.83 0.45
CA LEU A 196 -15.85 -6.71 1.20
C LEU A 196 -15.72 -6.20 2.64
N ASP A 197 -16.08 -7.02 3.63
CA ASP A 197 -15.74 -6.79 5.03
C ASP A 197 -14.33 -7.35 5.30
N THR A 198 -13.41 -6.48 5.62
CA THR A 198 -12.03 -6.82 5.99
C THR A 198 -11.59 -5.97 7.17
N LEU A 199 -10.77 -6.55 8.04
CA LEU A 199 -10.26 -5.84 9.21
C LEU A 199 -8.85 -6.32 9.56
N GLY A 200 -8.01 -5.39 9.97
CA GLY A 200 -6.67 -5.63 10.49
C GLY A 200 -5.75 -4.42 10.32
N LEU A 201 -4.46 -4.69 10.12
CA LEU A 201 -3.46 -3.70 9.72
C LEU A 201 -3.10 -3.92 8.25
N ASN A 202 -2.54 -2.92 7.60
CA ASN A 202 -2.07 -3.09 6.23
C ASN A 202 -1.14 -4.31 6.11
N HIS A 203 -1.42 -5.18 5.16
CA HIS A 203 -0.76 -6.48 4.97
C HIS A 203 -0.97 -7.50 6.11
N LEU A 204 -1.86 -7.22 7.06
CA LEU A 204 -2.20 -8.08 8.18
C LEU A 204 -3.72 -8.03 8.41
N THR A 205 -4.51 -8.37 7.40
CA THR A 205 -5.97 -8.32 7.42
C THR A 205 -6.59 -9.69 7.22
N TRP A 206 -7.83 -9.83 7.69
CA TRP A 206 -8.70 -10.98 7.44
C TRP A 206 -9.97 -10.49 6.76
N HIS A 207 -10.28 -11.08 5.61
CA HIS A 207 -11.57 -10.92 4.95
C HIS A 207 -12.57 -11.85 5.63
N ARG A 208 -13.71 -11.31 6.05
CA ARG A 208 -14.65 -12.01 6.94
C ARG A 208 -16.11 -11.80 6.61
N GLY A 209 -16.41 -11.18 5.48
CA GLY A 209 -17.75 -10.94 4.98
C GLY A 209 -17.72 -10.44 3.56
N PHE A 210 -18.78 -10.77 2.81
CA PHE A 210 -18.99 -10.28 1.46
C PHE A 210 -20.48 -10.14 1.19
N THR A 211 -20.91 -8.95 0.77
CA THR A 211 -22.31 -8.70 0.41
C THR A 211 -22.42 -8.23 -1.03
N ILE A 212 -23.52 -8.59 -1.69
CA ILE A 212 -23.90 -8.12 -3.02
C ILE A 212 -25.33 -7.57 -2.89
N GLU A 213 -25.56 -6.31 -3.23
CA GLU A 213 -26.87 -5.65 -3.05
C GLU A 213 -27.45 -5.82 -1.63
N GLU A 214 -26.59 -5.77 -0.61
CA GLU A 214 -26.91 -6.01 0.81
C GLU A 214 -27.18 -7.48 1.20
N GLU A 215 -27.25 -8.43 0.25
CA GLU A 215 -27.36 -9.86 0.54
C GLU A 215 -26.01 -10.40 1.02
N ASP A 216 -25.99 -11.09 2.16
CA ASP A 216 -24.79 -11.78 2.66
C ASP A 216 -24.53 -13.06 1.86
N VAL A 217 -23.46 -13.04 1.07
CA VAL A 217 -23.01 -14.19 0.27
C VAL A 217 -21.72 -14.82 0.82
N TRP A 218 -21.28 -14.41 2.02
CA TRP A 218 -20.08 -14.95 2.63
C TRP A 218 -20.05 -16.46 2.79
N PRO A 219 -21.15 -17.12 3.18
CA PRO A 219 -21.18 -18.59 3.25
C PRO A 219 -20.86 -19.26 1.90
N GLN A 220 -21.38 -18.72 0.79
CA GLN A 220 -21.11 -19.22 -0.56
C GLN A 220 -19.65 -18.99 -0.97
N VAL A 221 -19.11 -17.80 -0.65
CA VAL A 221 -17.68 -17.46 -0.86
C VAL A 221 -16.78 -18.44 -0.12
N MET A 222 -17.04 -18.71 1.15
CA MET A 222 -16.24 -19.64 1.95
C MET A 222 -16.34 -21.07 1.43
N GLN A 223 -17.53 -21.52 1.03
CA GLN A 223 -17.73 -22.83 0.46
C GLN A 223 -16.93 -23.02 -0.83
N SER A 224 -17.02 -22.07 -1.76
CA SER A 224 -16.28 -22.09 -3.02
C SER A 224 -14.77 -22.05 -2.77
N PHE A 225 -14.30 -21.12 -1.93
CA PHE A 225 -12.88 -20.98 -1.61
C PHE A 225 -12.28 -22.26 -1.01
N LEU A 226 -12.98 -22.90 -0.06
CA LEU A 226 -12.55 -24.17 0.53
C LEU A 226 -12.56 -25.32 -0.47
N ALA A 227 -13.54 -25.36 -1.40
CA ALA A 227 -13.59 -26.36 -2.45
C ALA A 227 -12.37 -26.24 -3.37
N ASP A 228 -12.03 -25.01 -3.78
CA ASP A 228 -10.86 -24.74 -4.64
C ASP A 228 -9.56 -25.12 -3.95
N LEU A 229 -9.39 -24.78 -2.68
CA LEU A 229 -8.18 -25.15 -1.93
C LEU A 229 -8.01 -26.68 -1.84
N ARG A 230 -9.12 -27.42 -1.63
CA ARG A 230 -9.11 -28.88 -1.54
C ARG A 230 -8.84 -29.57 -2.88
N ALA A 231 -9.16 -28.90 -3.99
CA ALA A 231 -8.91 -29.41 -5.34
C ALA A 231 -7.45 -29.24 -5.79
N GLN A 232 -6.69 -28.34 -5.15
CA GLN A 232 -5.30 -28.06 -5.49
C GLN A 232 -4.35 -29.07 -4.86
N GLU A 233 -3.38 -29.57 -5.63
CA GLU A 233 -2.31 -30.43 -5.11
C GLU A 233 -1.41 -29.71 -4.08
N LYS A 234 -1.17 -28.43 -4.31
CA LYS A 234 -0.33 -27.57 -3.44
C LYS A 234 -1.07 -26.26 -3.15
N PRO A 235 -2.07 -26.30 -2.27
CA PRO A 235 -2.87 -25.12 -2.00
C PRO A 235 -2.03 -24.02 -1.34
N GLU A 236 -2.38 -22.79 -1.64
CA GLU A 236 -1.78 -21.59 -1.05
C GLU A 236 -2.00 -21.54 0.46
N TRP A 237 -3.18 -21.94 0.91
CA TRP A 237 -3.58 -22.06 2.30
C TRP A 237 -4.00 -23.49 2.63
N ASP A 238 -3.61 -23.95 3.82
CA ASP A 238 -4.14 -25.22 4.31
C ASP A 238 -5.68 -25.15 4.47
N PRO A 239 -6.46 -26.03 3.81
CA PRO A 239 -7.92 -25.97 3.89
C PRO A 239 -8.49 -26.11 5.30
N GLN A 240 -7.81 -26.88 6.18
CA GLN A 240 -8.25 -27.04 7.57
C GLN A 240 -8.07 -25.74 8.35
N THR A 241 -6.97 -25.03 8.13
CA THR A 241 -6.73 -23.70 8.73
C THR A 241 -7.82 -22.72 8.35
N ILE A 242 -8.17 -22.63 7.06
CA ILE A 242 -9.24 -21.74 6.59
C ILE A 242 -10.62 -22.16 7.14
N ALA A 243 -10.88 -23.45 7.20
CA ALA A 243 -12.15 -23.96 7.75
C ALA A 243 -12.33 -23.61 9.24
N VAL A 244 -11.24 -23.61 10.01
CA VAL A 244 -11.25 -23.21 11.43
C VAL A 244 -11.37 -21.70 11.61
N LEU A 245 -10.65 -20.93 10.80
CA LEU A 245 -10.66 -19.46 10.88
C LEU A 245 -12.02 -18.86 10.46
N GLN A 246 -12.75 -19.50 9.54
CA GLN A 246 -13.95 -18.94 8.90
C GLN A 246 -13.73 -17.56 8.28
N MET A 247 -12.48 -17.27 7.92
CA MET A 247 -12.02 -16.02 7.31
C MET A 247 -10.96 -16.34 6.26
N ILE A 248 -10.82 -15.47 5.27
CA ILE A 248 -9.76 -15.56 4.25
C ILE A 248 -8.64 -14.59 4.66
N PRO A 249 -7.46 -15.11 5.07
CA PRO A 249 -6.34 -14.27 5.44
C PRO A 249 -5.76 -13.55 4.21
N ASN A 250 -5.34 -12.31 4.39
CA ASN A 250 -4.50 -11.60 3.43
C ASN A 250 -3.25 -12.44 3.11
N TYR A 251 -2.82 -12.43 1.84
CA TYR A 251 -1.65 -13.18 1.37
C TYR A 251 -0.39 -12.99 2.24
N TYR A 252 -0.14 -11.78 2.73
CA TYR A 252 1.03 -11.49 3.58
C TYR A 252 1.00 -12.20 4.94
N LEU A 253 -0.18 -12.65 5.41
CA LEU A 253 -0.27 -13.48 6.61
C LEU A 253 0.44 -14.83 6.48
N GLN A 254 0.80 -15.25 5.26
CA GLN A 254 1.65 -16.43 5.07
C GLN A 254 3.03 -16.30 5.72
N TYR A 255 3.56 -15.09 5.87
CA TYR A 255 4.82 -14.87 6.59
C TYR A 255 4.71 -15.21 8.08
N PHE A 256 3.52 -15.10 8.65
CA PHE A 256 3.21 -15.41 10.05
C PHE A 256 2.73 -16.84 10.25
N TYR A 257 1.88 -17.35 9.36
CA TYR A 257 1.32 -18.70 9.48
C TYR A 257 2.22 -19.80 8.92
N TYR A 258 3.12 -19.47 7.99
CA TYR A 258 4.02 -20.41 7.31
C TYR A 258 5.49 -19.90 7.33
N THR A 259 5.93 -19.36 8.46
CA THR A 259 7.26 -18.71 8.61
C THR A 259 8.38 -19.62 8.15
N ASP A 260 8.45 -20.88 8.60
CA ASP A 260 9.49 -21.82 8.21
C ASP A 260 9.49 -22.13 6.70
N LYS A 261 8.30 -22.26 6.12
CA LYS A 261 8.15 -22.47 4.65
C LYS A 261 8.67 -21.26 3.87
N LYS A 262 8.41 -20.05 4.36
CA LYS A 262 8.88 -18.81 3.72
C LYS A 262 10.39 -18.65 3.89
N LEU A 263 10.96 -18.88 5.06
CA LEU A 263 12.41 -18.88 5.29
C LEU A 263 13.10 -19.87 4.35
N LYS A 264 12.62 -21.12 4.30
CA LYS A 264 13.18 -22.13 3.40
C LYS A 264 13.08 -21.71 1.91
N SER A 265 12.05 -21.00 1.51
CA SER A 265 11.95 -20.49 0.12
C SER A 265 13.00 -19.43 -0.18
N GLN A 266 13.38 -18.63 0.80
CA GLN A 266 14.38 -17.56 0.68
C GLN A 266 15.83 -18.05 0.69
N GLU A 267 16.07 -19.31 1.10
CA GLU A 267 17.40 -19.96 0.95
C GLU A 267 17.82 -20.08 -0.53
N LYS A 268 16.87 -19.98 -1.45
CA LYS A 268 17.12 -20.06 -2.91
C LYS A 268 17.58 -18.75 -3.54
N TRP A 269 17.58 -17.65 -2.78
CA TRP A 269 18.07 -16.37 -3.28
C TRP A 269 19.58 -16.39 -3.51
N PRO A 270 20.11 -15.65 -4.52
CA PRO A 270 19.41 -14.79 -5.51
C PRO A 270 18.68 -15.58 -6.60
N PRO A 271 17.67 -14.99 -7.33
CA PRO A 271 17.23 -13.63 -7.15
C PRO A 271 16.21 -13.50 -6.00
N SER A 272 16.27 -12.36 -5.29
CA SER A 272 15.19 -11.94 -4.40
C SER A 272 14.04 -11.31 -5.19
N ARG A 273 12.90 -11.07 -4.55
CA ARG A 273 11.76 -10.41 -5.24
C ARG A 273 12.12 -9.00 -5.72
N ALA A 274 12.98 -8.29 -5.01
CA ALA A 274 13.47 -6.98 -5.45
C ALA A 274 14.22 -7.09 -6.78
N GLU A 275 15.13 -8.06 -6.89
CA GLU A 275 15.92 -8.27 -8.10
C GLU A 275 15.06 -8.70 -9.29
N GLU A 276 14.06 -9.57 -9.08
CA GLU A 276 13.08 -9.90 -10.14
C GLU A 276 12.34 -8.66 -10.64
N VAL A 277 11.89 -7.79 -9.71
CA VAL A 277 11.18 -6.56 -10.07
C VAL A 277 12.12 -5.56 -10.75
N MET A 278 13.40 -5.48 -10.37
CA MET A 278 14.40 -4.63 -11.05
C MET A 278 14.53 -4.99 -12.54
N GLU A 279 14.56 -6.26 -12.89
CA GLU A 279 14.61 -6.71 -14.28
C GLU A 279 13.32 -6.36 -15.04
N VAL A 280 12.15 -6.52 -14.42
CA VAL A 280 10.87 -6.09 -15.01
C VAL A 280 10.85 -4.57 -15.24
N GLU A 281 11.28 -3.77 -14.25
CA GLU A 281 11.33 -2.32 -14.36
C GLU A 281 12.27 -1.85 -15.46
N LYS A 282 13.44 -2.48 -15.60
CA LYS A 282 14.38 -2.20 -16.69
C LYS A 282 13.73 -2.42 -18.06
N GLY A 283 13.01 -3.52 -18.22
CA GLY A 283 12.27 -3.81 -19.46
C GLY A 283 11.16 -2.80 -19.73
N LEU A 284 10.42 -2.38 -18.69
CA LEU A 284 9.35 -1.38 -18.80
C LEU A 284 9.90 0.00 -19.17
N LEU A 285 10.98 0.45 -18.53
CA LEU A 285 11.60 1.75 -18.85
C LEU A 285 12.11 1.80 -20.29
N ALA A 286 12.68 0.70 -20.79
CA ALA A 286 13.09 0.61 -22.20
C ALA A 286 11.88 0.72 -23.15
N GLN A 287 10.74 0.11 -22.81
CA GLN A 287 9.51 0.24 -23.58
C GLN A 287 8.92 1.66 -23.49
N TYR A 288 8.94 2.28 -22.29
CA TYR A 288 8.45 3.66 -22.10
C TYR A 288 9.30 4.70 -22.85
N ALA A 289 10.56 4.42 -23.12
CA ALA A 289 11.42 5.27 -23.94
C ALA A 289 11.08 5.23 -25.44
N ASP A 290 10.34 4.22 -25.91
CA ASP A 290 9.89 4.13 -27.30
C ASP A 290 8.87 5.25 -27.63
N PRO A 291 9.19 6.19 -28.55
CA PRO A 291 8.27 7.27 -28.90
C PRO A 291 6.98 6.80 -29.59
N ALA A 292 6.95 5.58 -30.11
CA ALA A 292 5.76 5.01 -30.75
C ALA A 292 4.75 4.43 -29.73
N LEU A 293 5.18 4.15 -28.49
CA LEU A 293 4.30 3.58 -27.48
C LEU A 293 3.35 4.64 -26.93
N GLN A 294 2.04 4.36 -26.97
CA GLN A 294 0.96 5.25 -26.51
C GLN A 294 0.00 4.60 -25.51
N GLU A 295 0.15 3.28 -25.26
CA GLU A 295 -0.67 2.52 -24.33
C GLU A 295 0.21 1.72 -23.36
N PRO A 296 -0.23 1.47 -22.11
CA PRO A 296 0.54 0.66 -21.16
C PRO A 296 0.84 -0.74 -21.71
N PRO A 297 2.12 -1.18 -21.72
CA PRO A 297 2.46 -2.50 -22.21
C PRO A 297 1.95 -3.60 -21.26
N ALA A 298 1.63 -4.78 -21.81
CA ALA A 298 1.15 -5.93 -21.04
C ALA A 298 2.13 -6.38 -19.94
N ASP A 299 3.43 -6.13 -20.13
CA ASP A 299 4.47 -6.46 -19.14
C ASP A 299 4.32 -5.70 -17.82
N LEU A 300 3.59 -4.59 -17.80
CA LEU A 300 3.30 -3.83 -16.58
C LEU A 300 2.63 -4.70 -15.52
N MET A 301 1.77 -5.63 -15.93
CA MET A 301 1.09 -6.56 -15.00
C MET A 301 2.06 -7.52 -14.29
N LYS A 302 3.24 -7.82 -14.87
CA LYS A 302 4.25 -8.69 -14.26
C LYS A 302 4.91 -8.06 -13.02
N ARG A 303 4.90 -6.74 -12.94
CA ARG A 303 5.44 -6.01 -11.79
C ARG A 303 4.63 -6.27 -10.50
N GLY A 304 3.37 -6.65 -10.62
CA GLY A 304 2.39 -6.77 -9.54
C GLY A 304 1.63 -5.45 -9.33
N GLY A 305 0.67 -5.41 -8.43
CA GLY A 305 -0.11 -4.20 -8.14
C GLY A 305 -1.32 -4.00 -9.06
N ALA A 306 -1.92 -5.09 -9.52
CA ALA A 306 -3.21 -5.03 -10.23
C ALA A 306 -4.22 -4.15 -9.49
N TRP A 307 -5.06 -3.41 -10.24
CA TRP A 307 -6.10 -2.51 -9.72
C TRP A 307 -5.58 -1.27 -8.97
N TYR A 308 -4.29 -0.97 -9.06
CA TYR A 308 -3.70 0.19 -8.39
C TYR A 308 -4.38 1.50 -8.80
N SER A 309 -4.49 1.76 -10.10
CA SER A 309 -5.17 2.94 -10.65
C SER A 309 -6.63 2.99 -10.25
N THR A 310 -7.30 1.84 -10.24
CA THR A 310 -8.71 1.74 -9.87
C THR A 310 -8.93 2.21 -8.44
N VAL A 311 -8.15 1.72 -7.47
CA VAL A 311 -8.25 2.15 -6.06
C VAL A 311 -8.03 3.65 -5.92
N ALA A 312 -6.96 4.19 -6.55
CA ALA A 312 -6.64 5.60 -6.46
C ALA A 312 -7.74 6.48 -7.03
N THR A 313 -8.08 6.23 -8.29
CA THR A 313 -8.98 7.13 -9.02
C THR A 313 -10.44 6.96 -8.60
N GLN A 314 -10.89 5.78 -8.15
CA GLN A 314 -12.22 5.61 -7.55
C GLN A 314 -12.35 6.37 -6.23
N LEU A 315 -11.37 6.25 -5.34
CA LEU A 315 -11.38 6.98 -4.07
C LEU A 315 -11.43 8.50 -4.29
N LEU A 316 -10.59 9.02 -5.19
CA LEU A 316 -10.56 10.44 -5.53
C LEU A 316 -11.88 10.89 -6.15
N ASN A 317 -12.45 10.09 -7.04
CA ASN A 317 -13.75 10.36 -7.67
C ASN A 317 -14.88 10.36 -6.64
N ALA A 318 -14.90 9.37 -5.74
CA ALA A 318 -15.90 9.28 -4.67
C ALA A 318 -15.85 10.50 -3.73
N HIS A 319 -14.64 10.93 -3.37
CA HIS A 319 -14.44 12.10 -2.53
C HIS A 319 -14.82 13.40 -3.25
N TYR A 320 -14.37 13.58 -4.49
CA TYR A 320 -14.63 14.80 -5.27
C TYR A 320 -16.12 15.02 -5.52
N ASN A 321 -16.83 13.97 -5.93
CA ASN A 321 -18.24 14.00 -6.32
C ASN A 321 -19.21 13.71 -5.15
N ASP A 322 -18.70 13.52 -3.94
CA ASP A 322 -19.52 13.23 -2.74
C ASP A 322 -20.44 12.00 -2.89
N LEU A 323 -19.88 10.91 -3.44
CA LEU A 323 -20.67 9.74 -3.84
C LEU A 323 -21.15 8.88 -2.67
N GLY A 324 -20.54 9.01 -1.48
CA GLY A 324 -20.89 8.16 -0.34
C GLY A 324 -20.54 6.68 -0.55
N GLU A 325 -19.46 6.41 -1.29
CA GLU A 325 -19.00 5.06 -1.55
C GLU A 325 -18.21 4.47 -0.38
N VAL A 326 -18.26 3.15 -0.25
CA VAL A 326 -17.48 2.41 0.76
C VAL A 326 -16.21 1.87 0.12
N HIS A 327 -15.06 2.30 0.66
CA HIS A 327 -13.73 1.83 0.26
C HIS A 327 -13.02 1.18 1.44
N VAL A 328 -12.20 0.16 1.19
CA VAL A 328 -11.28 -0.38 2.20
C VAL A 328 -10.00 0.45 2.18
N VAL A 329 -9.71 1.10 3.29
CA VAL A 329 -8.59 2.04 3.42
C VAL A 329 -7.89 1.90 4.77
N ASN A 330 -6.67 2.43 4.86
CA ASN A 330 -5.96 2.60 6.12
C ASN A 330 -6.35 3.94 6.73
N ILE A 331 -7.06 3.89 7.86
CA ILE A 331 -7.64 5.05 8.52
C ILE A 331 -7.65 4.85 10.05
N ARG A 332 -7.69 5.96 10.81
CA ARG A 332 -7.86 5.88 12.27
C ARG A 332 -9.13 5.13 12.64
N ASN A 333 -9.04 4.27 13.66
CA ASN A 333 -10.18 3.58 14.24
C ASN A 333 -11.28 4.56 14.67
N GLY A 334 -10.89 5.70 15.27
CA GLY A 334 -11.87 6.62 15.84
C GLY A 334 -12.75 5.91 16.87
N ARG A 335 -13.99 5.60 16.49
CA ARG A 335 -14.95 4.84 17.30
C ARG A 335 -15.58 3.66 16.54
N ALA A 336 -15.00 3.27 15.43
CA ALA A 336 -15.52 2.16 14.62
C ALA A 336 -15.49 0.83 15.37
N ILE A 337 -14.46 0.63 16.21
CA ILE A 337 -14.33 -0.47 17.16
C ILE A 337 -14.08 0.16 18.54
N PRO A 338 -15.11 0.33 19.37
CA PRO A 338 -14.99 1.04 20.66
C PRO A 338 -14.01 0.40 21.66
N GLU A 339 -13.78 -0.92 21.54
CA GLU A 339 -12.89 -1.70 22.41
C GLU A 339 -11.40 -1.52 22.05
N TRP A 340 -11.09 -0.95 20.89
CA TRP A 340 -9.72 -0.73 20.42
C TRP A 340 -9.33 0.75 20.53
N PRO A 341 -8.04 1.07 20.72
CA PRO A 341 -7.59 2.45 20.79
C PRO A 341 -8.02 3.27 19.56
N SER A 342 -8.54 4.46 19.82
CA SER A 342 -9.13 5.32 18.79
C SER A 342 -8.12 5.90 17.81
N ASP A 343 -6.85 5.98 18.19
CA ASP A 343 -5.72 6.52 17.43
C ASP A 343 -5.00 5.47 16.56
N TRP A 344 -5.37 4.20 16.69
CA TRP A 344 -4.81 3.17 15.83
C TRP A 344 -5.30 3.34 14.39
N VAL A 345 -4.38 3.33 13.45
CA VAL A 345 -4.72 3.20 12.03
C VAL A 345 -4.95 1.73 11.72
N LEU A 346 -6.10 1.43 11.13
CA LEU A 346 -6.56 0.09 10.75
C LEU A 346 -6.84 0.07 9.24
N GLU A 347 -6.71 -1.08 8.61
CA GLU A 347 -7.21 -1.32 7.25
C GLU A 347 -8.61 -1.91 7.35
N MET A 348 -9.61 -1.10 6.96
CA MET A 348 -11.03 -1.41 7.14
C MET A 348 -11.94 -0.65 6.18
N PRO A 349 -13.20 -1.08 6.00
CA PRO A 349 -14.17 -0.31 5.23
C PRO A 349 -14.45 1.07 5.84
N ALA A 350 -14.47 2.08 5.00
CA ALA A 350 -14.78 3.46 5.36
C ALA A 350 -15.67 4.11 4.30
N LEU A 351 -16.54 4.99 4.75
CA LEU A 351 -17.43 5.79 3.92
C LEU A 351 -16.70 7.04 3.44
N VAL A 352 -16.71 7.27 2.13
CA VAL A 352 -16.01 8.37 1.48
C VAL A 352 -17.01 9.44 1.07
N HIS A 353 -16.90 10.62 1.67
CA HIS A 353 -17.64 11.82 1.36
C HIS A 353 -16.69 12.99 1.09
N LYS A 354 -17.17 14.02 0.43
CA LYS A 354 -16.43 15.28 0.22
C LYS A 354 -16.00 15.95 1.55
N SER A 355 -16.76 15.74 2.60
CA SER A 355 -16.44 16.25 3.94
C SER A 355 -15.36 15.45 4.68
N GLY A 356 -14.92 14.33 4.12
CA GLY A 356 -13.89 13.45 4.68
C GLY A 356 -14.23 11.97 4.59
N ILE A 357 -13.35 11.15 5.13
CA ILE A 357 -13.46 9.69 5.13
C ILE A 357 -13.72 9.21 6.55
N THR A 358 -14.75 8.41 6.75
CA THR A 358 -15.20 7.95 8.07
C THR A 358 -15.18 6.42 8.13
N PRO A 359 -14.45 5.81 9.10
CA PRO A 359 -14.44 4.36 9.24
C PRO A 359 -15.84 3.85 9.64
N LEU A 360 -16.25 2.73 9.05
CA LEU A 360 -17.55 2.13 9.36
C LEU A 360 -17.50 1.36 10.68
N PRO A 361 -18.52 1.48 11.53
CA PRO A 361 -18.64 0.66 12.75
C PRO A 361 -18.60 -0.83 12.39
N THR A 362 -17.76 -1.57 13.10
CA THR A 362 -17.58 -2.99 12.82
C THR A 362 -17.25 -3.77 14.11
N ARG A 363 -17.47 -5.08 14.06
CA ARG A 363 -17.15 -5.98 15.20
C ARG A 363 -15.62 -6.19 15.27
N PRO A 364 -15.04 -6.31 16.46
CA PRO A 364 -13.64 -6.66 16.63
C PRO A 364 -13.35 -8.06 16.06
N LEU A 365 -12.07 -8.33 15.80
CA LEU A 365 -11.61 -9.68 15.44
C LEU A 365 -11.54 -10.58 16.70
N PRO A 366 -11.60 -11.91 16.53
CA PRO A 366 -11.41 -12.85 17.62
C PRO A 366 -10.08 -12.65 18.37
N PRO A 367 -9.95 -13.14 19.61
CA PRO A 367 -8.78 -12.88 20.47
C PRO A 367 -7.43 -13.28 19.84
N ALA A 368 -7.37 -14.37 19.08
CA ALA A 368 -6.13 -14.83 18.44
C ALA A 368 -5.62 -13.82 17.38
N GLN A 369 -6.52 -13.29 16.54
CA GLN A 369 -6.20 -12.27 15.54
C GLN A 369 -5.90 -10.92 16.20
N PHE A 370 -6.69 -10.54 17.20
CA PHE A 370 -6.45 -9.32 17.98
C PHE A 370 -5.07 -9.33 18.66
N GLY A 371 -4.66 -10.47 19.25
CA GLY A 371 -3.33 -10.59 19.89
C GLY A 371 -2.20 -10.30 18.90
N LEU A 372 -2.28 -10.82 17.67
CA LEU A 372 -1.30 -10.54 16.62
C LEU A 372 -1.36 -9.08 16.20
N ILE A 373 -2.55 -8.51 16.00
CA ILE A 373 -2.73 -7.09 15.67
C ILE A 373 -2.13 -6.20 16.75
N ALA A 374 -2.41 -6.43 18.01
CA ALA A 374 -1.91 -5.61 19.11
C ALA A 374 -0.36 -5.64 19.18
N GLN A 375 0.23 -6.80 18.95
CA GLN A 375 1.68 -6.96 18.93
C GLN A 375 2.31 -6.20 17.76
N ILE A 376 1.76 -6.36 16.54
CA ILE A 376 2.24 -5.61 15.36
C ILE A 376 1.98 -4.12 15.50
N LYS A 377 0.86 -3.70 16.06
CA LYS A 377 0.58 -2.28 16.30
C LYS A 377 1.59 -1.66 17.27
N SER A 378 1.99 -2.39 18.32
CA SER A 378 3.07 -1.93 19.21
C SER A 378 4.39 -1.72 18.46
N TYR A 379 4.73 -2.66 17.57
CA TYR A 379 5.88 -2.49 16.67
C TYR A 379 5.72 -1.27 15.75
N GLU A 380 4.54 -1.05 15.15
CA GLU A 380 4.29 0.10 14.28
C GLU A 380 4.47 1.42 15.02
N LEU A 381 3.88 1.57 16.21
CA LEU A 381 3.98 2.79 17.01
C LEU A 381 5.43 3.11 17.41
N LEU A 382 6.18 2.10 17.85
CA LEU A 382 7.60 2.24 18.19
C LEU A 382 8.46 2.54 16.94
N THR A 383 8.12 1.96 15.79
CA THR A 383 8.81 2.25 14.52
C THR A 383 8.56 3.69 14.07
N VAL A 384 7.34 4.19 14.22
CA VAL A 384 6.99 5.59 13.91
C VAL A 384 7.78 6.55 14.81
N GLU A 385 7.82 6.30 16.12
CA GLU A 385 8.62 7.06 17.08
C GLU A 385 10.11 7.08 16.68
N ALA A 386 10.66 5.91 16.35
CA ALA A 386 12.05 5.78 15.90
C ALA A 386 12.32 6.54 14.60
N ALA A 387 11.40 6.47 13.64
CA ALA A 387 11.53 7.11 12.34
C ALA A 387 11.53 8.65 12.42
N VAL A 388 10.67 9.19 13.31
CA VAL A 388 10.52 10.65 13.46
C VAL A 388 11.65 11.26 14.26
N HIS A 389 12.06 10.61 15.35
CA HIS A 389 13.00 11.19 16.32
C HIS A 389 14.42 10.60 16.28
N GLY A 390 14.67 9.60 15.43
CA GLY A 390 15.97 8.91 15.45
C GLY A 390 16.18 8.10 16.75
N ASN A 391 15.09 7.72 17.43
CA ASN A 391 15.14 7.07 18.74
C ASN A 391 15.56 5.60 18.58
N ARG A 392 16.83 5.30 18.92
CA ARG A 392 17.39 3.95 18.82
C ARG A 392 16.77 2.95 19.81
N ASP A 393 16.36 3.40 20.99
CA ASP A 393 15.73 2.55 21.98
C ASP A 393 14.32 2.14 21.54
N ALA A 394 13.58 3.05 20.92
CA ALA A 394 12.30 2.73 20.30
C ALA A 394 12.47 1.75 19.14
N ALA A 395 13.51 1.94 18.30
CA ALA A 395 13.85 1.01 17.21
C ALA A 395 14.19 -0.39 17.74
N TYR A 396 14.98 -0.45 18.80
CA TYR A 396 15.33 -1.72 19.47
C TYR A 396 14.07 -2.42 20.00
N GLN A 397 13.22 -1.71 20.72
CA GLN A 397 11.98 -2.25 21.28
C GLN A 397 11.00 -2.69 20.17
N ALA A 398 10.93 -1.96 19.05
CA ALA A 398 10.12 -2.35 17.90
C ALA A 398 10.56 -3.71 17.33
N LEU A 399 11.86 -3.90 17.12
CA LEU A 399 12.40 -5.17 16.64
C LEU A 399 12.12 -6.32 17.61
N LEU A 400 12.24 -6.08 18.91
CA LEU A 400 11.97 -7.07 19.93
C LEU A 400 10.48 -7.43 20.03
N ALA A 401 9.59 -6.45 19.77
CA ALA A 401 8.14 -6.65 19.84
C ALA A 401 7.58 -7.42 18.63
N HIS A 402 8.26 -7.36 17.45
CA HIS A 402 7.73 -7.97 16.24
C HIS A 402 7.79 -9.50 16.29
N PRO A 403 6.69 -10.24 16.02
CA PRO A 403 6.69 -11.72 16.10
C PRO A 403 7.61 -12.41 15.07
N LEU A 404 7.97 -11.72 13.97
CA LEU A 404 8.99 -12.15 13.01
C LEU A 404 10.32 -11.42 13.22
N GLY A 405 10.49 -10.76 14.35
CA GLY A 405 11.71 -10.05 14.73
C GLY A 405 12.79 -10.96 15.29
N PRO A 406 13.99 -10.41 15.54
CA PRO A 406 15.09 -11.15 16.13
C PRO A 406 14.84 -11.46 17.61
N THR A 407 15.48 -12.53 18.09
CA THR A 407 15.59 -12.81 19.54
C THR A 407 16.44 -11.74 20.23
N ALA A 408 16.26 -11.54 21.54
CA ALA A 408 16.88 -10.45 22.30
C ALA A 408 18.42 -10.37 22.17
N ASP A 409 19.07 -11.51 22.05
CA ASP A 409 20.53 -11.62 21.84
C ASP A 409 21.01 -11.15 20.45
N LYS A 410 20.10 -10.99 19.48
CA LYS A 410 20.39 -10.59 18.10
C LYS A 410 19.89 -9.19 17.73
N VAL A 411 18.98 -8.59 18.53
CA VAL A 411 18.35 -7.29 18.20
C VAL A 411 19.38 -6.22 17.88
N GLN A 412 20.43 -6.10 18.71
CA GLN A 412 21.46 -5.07 18.52
C GLN A 412 22.18 -5.23 17.17
N ALA A 413 22.58 -6.46 16.83
CA ALA A 413 23.28 -6.73 15.57
C ALA A 413 22.41 -6.43 14.34
N VAL A 414 21.12 -6.79 14.41
CA VAL A 414 20.14 -6.48 13.33
C VAL A 414 19.94 -4.98 13.19
N LEU A 415 19.80 -4.26 14.31
CA LEU A 415 19.59 -2.81 14.30
C LEU A 415 20.83 -2.08 13.75
N ASP A 416 22.03 -2.46 14.17
CA ASP A 416 23.26 -1.83 13.70
C ASP A 416 23.49 -2.08 12.20
N ASP A 417 23.22 -3.29 11.70
CA ASP A 417 23.28 -3.63 10.27
C ASP A 417 22.26 -2.80 9.49
N MET A 418 21.01 -2.74 9.95
CA MET A 418 19.93 -1.93 9.34
C MET A 418 20.34 -0.46 9.23
N LEU A 419 20.80 0.14 10.32
CA LEU A 419 21.16 1.56 10.35
C LEU A 419 22.40 1.85 9.50
N ALA A 420 23.36 0.93 9.45
CA ALA A 420 24.59 1.09 8.67
C ALA A 420 24.29 1.04 7.15
N ILE A 421 23.51 0.07 6.70
CA ILE A 421 23.19 -0.11 5.28
C ILE A 421 22.36 1.08 4.75
N HIS A 422 21.40 1.56 5.53
CA HIS A 422 20.51 2.66 5.14
C HIS A 422 20.97 4.04 5.59
N ARG A 423 22.20 4.16 6.10
CA ARG A 423 22.77 5.41 6.66
C ARG A 423 22.51 6.66 5.79
N PRO A 424 22.65 6.64 4.46
CA PRO A 424 22.41 7.82 3.62
C PRO A 424 20.96 8.35 3.69
N TYR A 425 20.02 7.50 4.08
CA TYR A 425 18.59 7.82 4.13
C TYR A 425 18.07 8.00 5.55
N LEU A 426 18.92 7.92 6.56
CA LEU A 426 18.58 7.92 7.99
C LEU A 426 19.33 9.03 8.77
N PRO A 427 19.33 10.31 8.30
CA PRO A 427 20.09 11.36 8.96
C PRO A 427 19.70 11.53 10.43
N GLN A 428 18.45 11.29 10.81
CA GLN A 428 17.92 11.45 12.16
C GLN A 428 18.58 10.53 13.21
N PHE A 429 19.29 9.48 12.81
CA PHE A 429 19.99 8.57 13.73
C PHE A 429 21.47 8.93 13.97
N TRP A 430 21.98 9.99 13.33
CA TRP A 430 23.42 10.31 13.29
C TRP A 430 23.76 11.73 13.78
N HIS A 431 22.88 12.29 14.59
CA HIS A 431 23.09 13.60 15.24
C HIS A 431 23.87 13.49 16.54
#